data_5db348b4313fb284ef16c57c3409d5b2
#
_entry.id   5db348b4313fb284ef16c57c3409d5b2
#
_cell.length_a   1.000
_cell.length_b   1.000
_cell.length_c   1.000
_cell.angle_alpha   90.00
_cell.angle_beta   90.00
_cell.angle_gamma   90.00
#
_symmetry.space_group_name_H-M   'P 1'
#
loop_
_entity.id
_entity.type
_entity.pdbx_description
1 polymer ?
#
loop_
_entity_poly.entity_id
_entity_poly.type
_entity_poly.pdbx_seq_one_letter_code
_entity_poly.pdbx_strand_id
1 'polypeptide(L)'
;MSIDFYKTYIFPFRGIIIKICRAYSNSQEDYEDYYQEVCLQIWKSRENFKNKSEWSTWVYRISLNVCLSLLRKQKKHDNTYGFEQNYNQLSNQSDLKEESKDYSDDISRLYEEIKKLSEIDRAIILLYLEKKTYKEISQII
;
A
#
# COMPACT_ATOMS: atom_id res chain seq x y z
N MET A 1 6.53 9.64 16.97
CA MET A 1 5.06 9.54 16.86
C MET A 1 4.46 9.20 18.21
N SER A 2 3.35 9.84 18.57
CA SER A 2 2.66 9.58 19.82
C SER A 2 1.86 8.28 19.73
N ILE A 3 1.88 7.46 20.79
CA ILE A 3 1.11 6.22 20.88
C ILE A 3 -0.39 6.51 20.84
N ASP A 4 -0.82 7.58 21.46
CA ASP A 4 -2.24 7.97 21.47
C ASP A 4 -2.74 8.36 20.09
N PHE A 5 -1.93 9.08 19.31
CA PHE A 5 -2.28 9.41 17.94
C PHE A 5 -2.42 8.13 17.10
N TYR A 6 -1.48 7.21 17.21
CA TYR A 6 -1.52 5.95 16.47
C TYR A 6 -2.80 5.18 16.79
N LYS A 7 -3.13 5.00 18.07
CA LYS A 7 -4.32 4.25 18.50
C LYS A 7 -5.62 4.89 18.03
N THR A 8 -5.69 6.20 17.97
CA THR A 8 -6.92 6.93 17.65
C THR A 8 -7.10 7.13 16.15
N TYR A 9 -6.04 7.46 15.44
CA TYR A 9 -6.12 7.95 14.05
C TYR A 9 -5.54 7.00 13.01
N ILE A 10 -4.70 6.05 13.38
CA ILE A 10 -4.08 5.13 12.44
C ILE A 10 -4.61 3.70 12.63
N PHE A 11 -4.58 3.18 13.83
CA PHE A 11 -4.92 1.79 14.11
C PHE A 11 -6.34 1.41 13.65
N PRO A 12 -7.39 2.24 13.86
CA PRO A 12 -8.72 1.91 13.35
C PRO A 12 -8.81 1.85 11.82
N PHE A 13 -7.87 2.48 11.14
CA PHE A 13 -7.80 2.56 9.66
C PHE A 13 -6.68 1.69 9.07
N ARG A 14 -6.07 0.84 9.88
CA ARG A 14 -4.94 0.02 9.42
C ARG A 14 -5.30 -0.92 8.27
N GLY A 15 -6.56 -1.36 8.20
CA GLY A 15 -7.03 -2.21 7.11
C GLY A 15 -6.81 -1.58 5.74
N ILE A 16 -7.06 -0.28 5.62
CA ILE A 16 -6.82 0.51 4.42
C ILE A 16 -5.33 0.50 4.08
N ILE A 17 -4.50 0.83 5.06
CA ILE A 17 -3.05 0.92 4.88
C ILE A 17 -2.46 -0.43 4.49
N ILE A 18 -2.89 -1.50 5.15
CA ILE A 18 -2.43 -2.87 4.88
C ILE A 18 -2.72 -3.26 3.43
N LYS A 19 -3.94 -3.04 2.96
CA LYS A 19 -4.35 -3.41 1.59
C LYS A 19 -3.54 -2.66 0.55
N ILE A 20 -3.36 -1.37 0.72
CA ILE A 20 -2.59 -0.55 -0.22
C ILE A 20 -1.11 -0.96 -0.19
N CYS A 21 -0.52 -1.12 0.96
CA CYS A 21 0.87 -1.54 1.08
C CYS A 21 1.11 -2.93 0.45
N ARG A 22 0.18 -3.88 0.64
CA ARG A 22 0.29 -5.20 0.01
C ARG A 22 0.22 -5.13 -1.51
N ALA A 23 -0.61 -4.26 -2.05
CA ALA A 23 -0.78 -4.13 -3.50
C ALA A 23 0.44 -3.52 -4.19
N TYR A 24 1.25 -2.75 -3.48
CA TYR A 24 2.38 -2.03 -4.07
C TYR A 24 3.75 -2.55 -3.64
N SER A 25 3.84 -3.36 -2.60
CA SER A 25 5.10 -3.94 -2.14
C SER A 25 5.35 -5.29 -2.80
N ASN A 26 6.63 -5.67 -2.94
CA ASN A 26 7.04 -6.91 -3.61
C ASN A 26 7.63 -7.94 -2.64
N SER A 27 7.82 -7.60 -1.38
CA SER A 27 8.34 -8.50 -0.36
C SER A 27 7.76 -8.13 1.01
N GLN A 28 7.90 -9.01 1.99
CA GLN A 28 7.48 -8.72 3.36
C GLN A 28 8.27 -7.56 3.95
N GLU A 29 9.56 -7.47 3.66
CA GLU A 29 10.42 -6.38 4.10
C GLU A 29 9.95 -5.04 3.52
N ASP A 30 9.69 -4.99 2.21
CA ASP A 30 9.16 -3.81 1.56
C ASP A 30 7.79 -3.42 2.13
N TYR A 31 6.94 -4.40 2.39
CA TYR A 31 5.62 -4.17 2.97
C TYR A 31 5.74 -3.46 4.33
N GLU A 32 6.62 -3.95 5.18
CA GLU A 32 6.82 -3.35 6.50
C GLU A 32 7.38 -1.93 6.40
N ASP A 33 8.33 -1.70 5.50
CA ASP A 33 8.89 -0.38 5.24
C ASP A 33 7.83 0.59 4.72
N TYR A 34 6.99 0.13 3.80
CA TYR A 34 5.90 0.93 3.24
C TYR A 34 4.88 1.30 4.32
N TYR A 35 4.51 0.34 5.16
CA TYR A 35 3.57 0.58 6.25
C TYR A 35 4.11 1.63 7.23
N GLN A 36 5.36 1.49 7.63
CA GLN A 36 6.01 2.45 8.53
C GLN A 36 6.07 3.84 7.92
N GLU A 37 6.42 3.94 6.65
CA GLU A 37 6.51 5.22 5.96
C GLU A 37 5.13 5.89 5.84
N VAL A 38 4.09 5.13 5.56
CA VAL A 38 2.73 5.65 5.53
C VAL A 38 2.35 6.23 6.89
N CYS A 39 2.58 5.48 7.97
CA CYS A 39 2.29 5.95 9.32
C CYS A 39 3.06 7.22 9.66
N LEU A 40 4.33 7.29 9.28
CA LEU A 40 5.16 8.46 9.52
C LEU A 40 4.65 9.68 8.76
N GLN A 41 4.25 9.50 7.49
CA GLN A 41 3.72 10.60 6.68
C GLN A 41 2.37 11.10 7.19
N ILE A 42 1.51 10.20 7.65
CA ILE A 42 0.25 10.59 8.30
C ILE A 42 0.54 11.44 9.53
N TRP A 43 1.49 11.01 10.35
CA TRP A 43 1.89 11.76 11.54
C TRP A 43 2.45 13.15 11.18
N LYS A 44 3.39 13.21 10.23
CA LYS A 44 4.02 14.47 9.82
C LYS A 44 3.03 15.46 9.23
N SER A 45 2.02 14.99 8.54
CA SER A 45 1.05 15.85 7.86
C SER A 45 -0.27 16.00 8.60
N ARG A 46 -0.36 15.52 9.83
CA ARG A 46 -1.61 15.53 10.60
C ARG A 46 -2.26 16.92 10.75
N GLU A 47 -1.44 17.94 10.81
CA GLU A 47 -1.92 19.33 10.92
C GLU A 47 -2.46 19.89 9.61
N ASN A 48 -2.11 19.27 8.49
CA ASN A 48 -2.60 19.66 7.17
C ASN A 48 -4.00 19.15 6.88
N PHE A 49 -4.52 18.24 7.69
CA PHE A 49 -5.89 17.77 7.58
C PHE A 49 -6.84 18.85 8.10
N LYS A 50 -7.66 19.41 7.19
CA LYS A 50 -8.53 20.53 7.49
C LYS A 50 -10.03 20.16 7.40
N ASN A 51 -10.36 18.90 7.62
CA ASN A 51 -11.73 18.38 7.57
C ASN A 51 -12.46 18.62 6.23
N LYS A 52 -11.71 18.77 5.13
CA LYS A 52 -12.29 18.90 3.77
C LYS A 52 -12.78 17.58 3.20
N SER A 53 -12.41 16.47 3.83
CA SER A 53 -12.83 15.12 3.48
C SER A 53 -12.92 14.31 4.75
N GLU A 54 -13.47 13.09 4.66
CA GLU A 54 -13.40 12.14 5.76
C GLU A 54 -11.93 11.76 6.03
N TRP A 55 -11.63 11.46 7.29
CA TRP A 55 -10.28 11.03 7.67
C TRP A 55 -9.85 9.77 6.91
N SER A 56 -10.77 8.82 6.72
CA SER A 56 -10.49 7.60 5.95
C SER A 56 -10.04 7.92 4.51
N THR A 57 -10.69 8.88 3.86
CA THR A 57 -10.32 9.33 2.51
C THR A 57 -8.91 9.93 2.50
N TRP A 58 -8.57 10.69 3.53
CA TRP A 58 -7.24 11.29 3.67
C TRP A 58 -6.17 10.21 3.89
N VAL A 59 -6.47 9.19 4.70
CA VAL A 59 -5.58 8.04 4.90
C VAL A 59 -5.35 7.31 3.58
N TYR A 60 -6.39 7.09 2.76
CA TYR A 60 -6.25 6.52 1.42
C TYR A 60 -5.29 7.31 0.55
N ARG A 61 -5.50 8.62 0.50
CA ARG A 61 -4.69 9.50 -0.35
C ARG A 61 -3.22 9.46 0.05
N ILE A 62 -2.93 9.58 1.34
CA ILE A 62 -1.54 9.52 1.82
C ILE A 62 -0.94 8.15 1.55
N SER A 63 -1.67 7.08 1.85
CA SER A 63 -1.18 5.72 1.64
C SER A 63 -0.84 5.45 0.18
N LEU A 64 -1.70 5.84 -0.75
CA LEU A 64 -1.45 5.72 -2.18
C LEU A 64 -0.26 6.53 -2.63
N ASN A 65 -0.18 7.79 -2.22
CA ASN A 65 0.91 8.68 -2.62
C ASN A 65 2.27 8.17 -2.12
N VAL A 66 2.33 7.70 -0.87
CA VAL A 66 3.56 7.15 -0.30
C VAL A 66 3.97 5.88 -1.04
N CYS A 67 3.04 4.95 -1.21
CA CYS A 67 3.34 3.67 -1.87
C CYS A 67 3.75 3.86 -3.33
N LEU A 68 3.09 4.74 -4.07
CA LEU A 68 3.47 5.07 -5.44
C LEU A 68 4.86 5.68 -5.51
N SER A 69 5.15 6.60 -4.59
CA SER A 69 6.47 7.25 -4.52
C SER A 69 7.58 6.23 -4.23
N LEU A 70 7.36 5.34 -3.27
CA LEU A 70 8.35 4.32 -2.90
C LEU A 70 8.53 3.28 -4.01
N LEU A 71 7.44 2.87 -4.66
CA LEU A 71 7.51 1.93 -5.77
C LEU A 71 8.29 2.51 -6.95
N ARG A 72 8.07 3.78 -7.28
CA ARG A 72 8.80 4.46 -8.35
C ARG A 72 10.28 4.59 -8.04
N LYS A 73 10.65 4.89 -6.81
CA LYS A 73 12.04 4.90 -6.37
C LYS A 73 12.68 3.52 -6.50
N GLN A 74 11.97 2.48 -6.09
CA GLN A 74 12.44 1.11 -6.17
C GLN A 74 12.66 0.67 -7.61
N LYS A 75 11.73 0.96 -8.52
CA LYS A 75 11.86 0.66 -9.94
C LYS A 75 13.04 1.38 -10.57
N LYS A 76 13.27 2.63 -10.21
CA LYS A 76 14.42 3.41 -10.68
C LYS A 76 15.73 2.80 -10.19
N HIS A 77 15.77 2.36 -8.93
CA HIS A 77 16.94 1.70 -8.35
C HIS A 77 17.20 0.36 -9.02
N ASP A 78 16.17 -0.46 -9.23
CA ASP A 78 16.28 -1.76 -9.91
C ASP A 78 16.79 -1.62 -11.35
N ASN A 79 16.32 -0.61 -12.08
CA ASN A 79 16.79 -0.31 -13.42
C ASN A 79 18.27 0.10 -13.44
N THR A 80 18.78 0.66 -12.35
CA THR A 80 20.17 1.07 -12.21
C THR A 80 21.09 -0.10 -11.82
N TYR A 81 20.61 -1.01 -10.97
CA TYR A 81 21.39 -2.13 -10.43
C TYR A 81 21.11 -3.49 -11.12
N GLY A 82 20.13 -3.57 -12.02
CA GLY A 82 19.96 -4.65 -12.97
C GLY A 82 19.32 -5.93 -12.45
N PHE A 83 19.57 -7.00 -13.18
CA PHE A 83 18.84 -8.26 -13.24
C PHE A 83 18.82 -9.08 -11.93
N GLU A 84 19.85 -8.96 -11.10
CA GLU A 84 20.02 -9.80 -9.90
C GLU A 84 18.98 -9.54 -8.81
N GLN A 85 18.53 -8.29 -8.68
CA GLN A 85 17.53 -7.94 -7.68
C GLN A 85 16.13 -8.45 -8.02
N ASN A 86 15.78 -8.47 -9.30
CA ASN A 86 14.51 -9.05 -9.74
C ASN A 86 14.46 -10.57 -9.48
N TYR A 87 15.58 -11.24 -9.60
CA TYR A 87 15.69 -12.67 -9.31
C TYR A 87 15.49 -12.95 -7.81
N ASN A 88 16.10 -12.17 -6.95
CA ASN A 88 15.95 -12.30 -5.50
C ASN A 88 14.51 -12.00 -5.03
N GLN A 89 13.84 -11.06 -5.67
CA GLN A 89 12.43 -10.77 -5.38
C GLN A 89 11.51 -11.93 -5.74
N LEU A 90 11.77 -12.60 -6.86
CA LEU A 90 11.00 -13.77 -7.27
C LEU A 90 11.19 -14.95 -6.32
N SER A 91 12.41 -15.17 -5.82
CA SER A 91 12.67 -16.24 -4.86
C SER A 91 12.05 -15.95 -3.48
N ASN A 92 12.03 -14.70 -3.06
CA ASN A 92 11.37 -14.28 -1.82
C ASN A 92 9.85 -14.43 -1.89
N GLN A 93 9.26 -14.22 -3.05
CA GLN A 93 7.83 -14.43 -3.25
C GLN A 93 7.43 -15.90 -3.15
N SER A 94 8.30 -16.84 -3.56
CA SER A 94 8.01 -18.26 -3.43
C SER A 94 8.07 -18.74 -1.98
N ASP A 95 8.94 -18.17 -1.16
CA ASP A 95 9.04 -18.50 0.27
C ASP A 95 7.80 -18.04 1.05
N LEU A 96 7.18 -16.93 0.65
CA LEU A 96 5.96 -16.43 1.25
C LEU A 96 4.72 -17.28 0.95
N LYS A 97 4.74 -18.09 -0.11
CA LYS A 97 3.62 -18.96 -0.49
C LYS A 97 3.49 -20.20 0.37
N GLU A 98 4.54 -20.64 1.03
CA GLU A 98 4.54 -21.88 1.81
C GLU A 98 3.85 -21.75 3.17
N GLU A 99 3.65 -20.54 3.68
CA GLU A 99 3.02 -20.30 4.99
C GLU A 99 1.52 -20.04 4.91
N SER A 100 0.91 -20.02 3.73
CA SER A 100 -0.49 -19.63 3.58
C SER A 100 -1.42 -20.84 3.57
N LYS A 101 -2.45 -20.80 4.40
CA LYS A 101 -3.56 -21.76 4.40
C LYS A 101 -4.64 -21.32 3.40
N ASP A 102 -5.58 -22.22 3.07
CA ASP A 102 -6.57 -22.10 1.97
C ASP A 102 -7.18 -20.71 1.78
N TYR A 103 -7.57 -20.03 2.85
CA TYR A 103 -8.17 -18.71 2.79
C TYR A 103 -7.17 -17.62 2.40
N SER A 104 -5.94 -17.73 2.87
CA SER A 104 -4.88 -16.79 2.54
C SER A 104 -4.31 -17.01 1.13
N ASP A 105 -4.48 -18.21 0.54
CA ASP A 105 -4.10 -18.47 -0.84
C ASP A 105 -4.95 -17.69 -1.84
N ASP A 106 -6.27 -17.64 -1.63
CA ASP A 106 -7.17 -16.88 -2.49
C ASP A 106 -6.86 -15.38 -2.44
N ILE A 107 -6.59 -14.85 -1.26
CA ILE A 107 -6.20 -13.45 -1.08
C ILE A 107 -4.84 -13.19 -1.73
N SER A 108 -3.88 -14.10 -1.58
CA SER A 108 -2.57 -13.97 -2.21
C SER A 108 -2.68 -13.95 -3.74
N ARG A 109 -3.52 -14.80 -4.31
CA ARG A 109 -3.80 -14.81 -5.76
C ARG A 109 -4.43 -13.51 -6.23
N LEU A 110 -5.35 -12.97 -5.45
CA LEU A 110 -5.97 -11.68 -5.77
C LEU A 110 -4.91 -10.57 -5.86
N TYR A 111 -4.02 -10.50 -4.88
CA TYR A 111 -2.94 -9.50 -4.91
C TYR A 111 -1.93 -9.75 -6.03
N GLU A 112 -1.63 -11.00 -6.37
CA GLU A 112 -0.79 -11.31 -7.53
C GLU A 112 -1.41 -10.78 -8.82
N GLU A 113 -2.71 -10.95 -9.00
CA GLU A 113 -3.41 -10.44 -10.17
C GLU A 113 -3.48 -8.90 -10.18
N ILE A 114 -3.72 -8.30 -9.01
CA ILE A 114 -3.73 -6.84 -8.87
C ILE A 114 -2.36 -6.25 -9.24
N LYS A 115 -1.28 -6.91 -8.87
CA LYS A 115 0.09 -6.46 -9.18
C LYS A 115 0.43 -6.49 -10.66
N LYS A 116 -0.31 -7.22 -11.48
CA LYS A 116 -0.15 -7.21 -12.94
C LYS A 116 -0.71 -5.96 -13.58
N LEU A 117 -1.55 -5.22 -12.89
CA LEU A 117 -2.13 -3.97 -13.37
C LEU A 117 -1.11 -2.83 -13.26
N SER A 118 -1.36 -1.75 -14.03
CA SER A 118 -0.59 -0.52 -13.88
C SER A 118 -0.78 0.07 -12.48
N GLU A 119 0.10 0.97 -12.10
CA GLU A 119 0.05 1.63 -10.78
C GLU A 119 -1.29 2.31 -10.52
N ILE A 120 -1.82 2.99 -11.53
CA ILE A 120 -3.10 3.71 -11.43
C ILE A 120 -4.27 2.73 -11.40
N ASP A 121 -4.23 1.70 -12.23
CA ASP A 121 -5.31 0.69 -12.26
C ASP A 121 -5.40 -0.07 -10.94
N ARG A 122 -4.27 -0.35 -10.28
CA ARG A 122 -4.25 -0.93 -8.94
C ARG A 122 -5.00 -0.04 -7.95
N ALA A 123 -4.73 1.27 -7.98
CA ALA A 123 -5.39 2.22 -7.10
C ALA A 123 -6.90 2.24 -7.33
N ILE A 124 -7.33 2.25 -8.57
CA ILE A 124 -8.75 2.26 -8.93
C ILE A 124 -9.45 0.99 -8.42
N ILE A 125 -8.86 -0.17 -8.64
CA ILE A 125 -9.43 -1.45 -8.19
C ILE A 125 -9.52 -1.51 -6.67
N LEU A 126 -8.47 -1.10 -5.96
CA LEU A 126 -8.47 -1.10 -4.50
C LEU A 126 -9.58 -0.21 -3.92
N LEU A 127 -9.75 0.98 -4.48
CA LEU A 127 -10.79 1.90 -4.03
C LEU A 127 -12.19 1.40 -4.40
N TYR A 128 -12.34 0.78 -5.56
CA TYR A 128 -13.59 0.15 -5.95
C TYR A 128 -13.99 -0.98 -5.00
N LEU A 129 -13.05 -1.84 -4.62
CA LEU A 129 -13.28 -2.93 -3.68
C LEU A 129 -13.62 -2.42 -2.27
N GLU A 130 -13.17 -1.22 -1.90
CA GLU A 130 -13.56 -0.55 -0.66
C GLU A 130 -14.88 0.20 -0.78
N LYS A 131 -15.64 -0.03 -1.86
CA LYS A 131 -16.97 0.55 -2.10
C LYS A 131 -16.97 2.08 -2.23
N LYS A 132 -15.86 2.65 -2.68
CA LYS A 132 -15.80 4.08 -3.00
C LYS A 132 -16.55 4.37 -4.29
N THR A 133 -17.25 5.49 -4.34
CA THR A 133 -17.90 5.94 -5.56
C THR A 133 -16.88 6.43 -6.59
N TYR A 134 -17.26 6.47 -7.85
CA TYR A 134 -16.37 6.99 -8.90
C TYR A 134 -15.95 8.43 -8.62
N LYS A 135 -16.83 9.23 -8.05
CA LYS A 135 -16.53 10.61 -7.65
C LYS A 135 -15.44 10.64 -6.56
N GLU A 136 -15.59 9.81 -5.54
CA GLU A 136 -14.59 9.69 -4.46
C GLU A 136 -13.25 9.21 -5.00
N ILE A 137 -13.26 8.21 -5.90
CA ILE A 137 -12.04 7.70 -6.53
C ILE A 137 -11.32 8.82 -7.29
N SER A 138 -12.06 9.61 -8.08
CA SER A 138 -11.49 10.72 -8.83
C SER A 138 -10.87 11.79 -7.92
N GLN A 139 -11.41 11.98 -6.73
CA GLN A 139 -10.88 12.95 -5.76
C GLN A 139 -9.62 12.43 -5.06
N ILE A 140 -9.49 11.10 -4.86
CA ILE A 140 -8.35 10.50 -4.21
C ILE A 140 -7.15 10.38 -5.17
N ILE A 141 -7.41 10.01 -6.40
CA ILE A 141 -6.40 9.87 -7.45
C ILE A 141 -6.11 11.22 -8.09
#